data_bd6307e6164109e53b42f8f1d723d5b9
#
_entry.id   bd6307e6164109e53b42f8f1d723d5b9
#
_cell.length_a   1.000
_cell.length_b   1.000
_cell.length_c   1.000
_cell.angle_alpha   90.00
_cell.angle_beta   90.00
_cell.angle_gamma   90.00
#
_symmetry.space_group_name_H-M   'P 1'
#
loop_
_entity.id
_entity.type
_entity.pdbx_description
1 polymer ?
#
loop_
_entity_poly.entity_id
_entity_poly.type
_entity_poly.pdbx_seq_one_letter_code
_entity_poly.pdbx_strand_id
1 'polypeptide(L)'
;MNEEELFARISGAEETPDKREGRNGLREIAALSMTKISDGLIDPKLVLSWLLNALGAPAAFVTALVPIREAGALLPQMLLAARLKTLAHRKWMWAGGSVLQGLAALGIAASGLAFEGWLAGLAICAALAVLALARAACSVSFKEVQGKTIAKTRRGAVTGLASSLASVAVVLFAALLLSGLLQDRGAVVIAVALAGVLWLLAGALFSTLSEPASEVEDAPGLPPLRKTLAEDPDLRRFIAVRGLLVPTALAPPYIVLLSQEDGEGLLGQLGAMLLASALASFLSSYLWGRLADRSARMVLAAAGGCAALAMVAMLALYWAGMAGTVWAGPVVLFGLMVAYHGVWQARSTYLVDMAPKEARARYASVANTMIGSILLLAGLFGGAVSTLSAAWALAGFAVISAAGGALALTLREVERG
;
A
#
# COMPACT_ATOMS: atom_id res chain seq x y z
N MET A 1 32.80 16.61 1.90
CA MET A 1 31.41 17.02 2.20
C MET A 1 30.96 16.23 3.42
N ASN A 2 30.64 16.91 4.52
CA ASN A 2 30.21 16.28 5.77
C ASN A 2 28.76 15.79 5.64
N GLU A 3 28.30 14.88 6.54
CA GLU A 3 26.94 14.34 6.53
C GLU A 3 25.88 15.45 6.60
N GLU A 4 26.13 16.51 7.34
CA GLU A 4 25.27 17.67 7.52
C GLU A 4 25.12 18.47 6.20
N GLU A 5 26.23 18.75 5.53
CA GLU A 5 26.26 19.47 4.24
C GLU A 5 25.54 18.66 3.15
N LEU A 6 25.79 17.34 3.13
CA LEU A 6 25.12 16.45 2.20
C LEU A 6 23.60 16.44 2.42
N PHE A 7 23.16 16.30 3.68
CA PHE A 7 21.75 16.30 4.01
C PHE A 7 21.10 17.67 3.76
N ALA A 8 21.77 18.79 4.08
CA ALA A 8 21.29 20.13 3.76
C ALA A 8 21.04 20.31 2.27
N ARG A 9 22.00 19.91 1.43
CA ARG A 9 21.90 20.01 -0.03
C ARG A 9 20.75 19.15 -0.58
N ILE A 10 20.60 17.93 -0.07
CA ILE A 10 19.57 16.98 -0.51
C ILE A 10 18.17 17.43 -0.07
N SER A 11 18.04 17.99 1.14
CA SER A 11 16.77 18.45 1.69
C SER A 11 16.36 19.85 1.21
N GLY A 12 17.24 20.57 0.48
CA GLY A 12 17.00 21.95 0.07
C GLY A 12 16.92 22.92 1.25
N ALA A 13 17.62 22.64 2.34
CA ALA A 13 17.59 23.43 3.55
C ALA A 13 18.37 24.75 3.37
N GLU A 14 17.78 25.88 3.77
CA GLU A 14 18.47 27.18 3.81
C GLU A 14 19.53 27.24 4.92
N GLU A 15 19.27 26.56 6.04
CA GLU A 15 20.19 26.45 7.17
C GLU A 15 20.77 25.05 7.26
N THR A 16 22.08 24.95 7.57
CA THR A 16 22.75 23.68 7.79
C THR A 16 22.18 23.00 9.06
N PRO A 17 21.67 21.76 8.98
CA PRO A 17 21.17 21.04 10.13
C PRO A 17 22.31 20.75 11.12
N ASP A 18 21.96 20.44 12.36
CA ASP A 18 22.94 19.95 13.31
C ASP A 18 23.46 18.56 12.89
N LYS A 19 24.62 18.19 13.45
CA LYS A 19 25.31 16.93 13.14
C LYS A 19 24.46 15.68 13.38
N ARG A 20 23.57 15.74 14.37
CA ARG A 20 22.67 14.65 14.72
C ARG A 20 21.53 14.53 13.73
N GLU A 21 20.90 15.64 13.37
CA GLU A 21 19.82 15.68 12.38
C GLU A 21 20.34 15.27 10.99
N GLY A 22 21.50 15.77 10.56
CA GLY A 22 22.11 15.42 9.28
C GLY A 22 22.31 13.91 9.13
N ARG A 23 22.93 13.31 10.15
CA ARG A 23 23.15 11.85 10.19
C ARG A 23 21.86 11.05 10.24
N ASN A 24 20.90 11.47 11.08
CA ASN A 24 19.59 10.80 11.16
C ASN A 24 18.84 10.90 9.83
N GLY A 25 18.85 12.07 9.17
CA GLY A 25 18.16 12.29 7.89
C GLY A 25 18.68 11.39 6.78
N LEU A 26 19.99 11.24 6.63
CA LEU A 26 20.59 10.33 5.65
C LEU A 26 20.23 8.86 5.93
N ARG A 27 20.25 8.45 7.20
CA ARG A 27 19.84 7.09 7.61
C ARG A 27 18.36 6.83 7.38
N GLU A 28 17.50 7.80 7.66
CA GLU A 28 16.07 7.69 7.38
C GLU A 28 15.79 7.59 5.88
N ILE A 29 16.42 8.44 5.05
CA ILE A 29 16.32 8.36 3.59
C ILE A 29 16.69 6.97 3.10
N ALA A 30 17.85 6.46 3.52
CA ALA A 30 18.32 5.13 3.09
C ALA A 30 17.40 4.01 3.57
N ALA A 31 17.02 3.98 4.85
CA ALA A 31 16.13 2.95 5.40
C ALA A 31 14.74 2.97 4.74
N LEU A 32 14.17 4.17 4.53
CA LEU A 32 12.89 4.32 3.83
C LEU A 32 12.96 3.93 2.36
N SER A 33 14.05 4.26 1.66
CA SER A 33 14.27 3.86 0.27
C SER A 33 14.28 2.33 0.16
N MET A 34 15.06 1.65 1.01
CA MET A 34 15.10 0.19 1.07
C MET A 34 13.71 -0.40 1.32
N THR A 35 12.96 0.14 2.29
CA THR A 35 11.60 -0.34 2.60
C THR A 35 10.64 -0.14 1.43
N LYS A 36 10.67 1.01 0.76
CA LYS A 36 9.80 1.31 -0.38
C LYS A 36 10.17 0.51 -1.64
N ILE A 37 11.46 0.25 -1.87
CA ILE A 37 11.93 -0.66 -2.92
C ILE A 37 11.37 -2.07 -2.64
N SER A 38 11.52 -2.55 -1.41
CA SER A 38 11.00 -3.85 -0.99
C SER A 38 9.48 -3.97 -1.19
N ASP A 39 8.72 -2.91 -0.83
CA ASP A 39 7.26 -2.85 -1.08
C ASP A 39 6.94 -3.02 -2.58
N GLY A 40 7.74 -2.43 -3.47
CA GLY A 40 7.55 -2.55 -4.91
C GLY A 40 7.93 -3.92 -5.47
N LEU A 41 9.01 -4.52 -4.97
CA LEU A 41 9.47 -5.86 -5.40
C LEU A 41 8.54 -6.99 -4.95
N ILE A 42 7.81 -6.81 -3.85
CA ILE A 42 6.88 -7.80 -3.29
C ILE A 42 5.41 -7.42 -3.49
N ASP A 43 5.10 -6.46 -4.36
CA ASP A 43 3.74 -5.95 -4.52
C ASP A 43 2.69 -7.07 -4.59
N PRO A 44 1.75 -7.16 -3.61
CA PRO A 44 0.78 -8.26 -3.55
C PRO A 44 -0.28 -8.19 -4.64
N LYS A 45 -0.47 -7.00 -5.26
CA LYS A 45 -1.46 -6.79 -6.33
C LYS A 45 -0.99 -7.38 -7.64
N LEU A 46 0.32 -7.38 -7.88
CA LEU A 46 0.92 -7.77 -9.16
C LEU A 46 1.93 -8.90 -9.01
N VAL A 47 3.01 -8.67 -8.26
CA VAL A 47 4.15 -9.61 -8.18
C VAL A 47 3.76 -10.91 -7.49
N LEU A 48 3.17 -10.84 -6.28
CA LEU A 48 2.74 -12.04 -5.58
C LEU A 48 1.53 -12.70 -6.23
N SER A 49 0.60 -11.93 -6.81
CA SER A 49 -0.53 -12.46 -7.58
C SER A 49 -0.03 -13.28 -8.77
N TRP A 50 0.91 -12.73 -9.51
CA TRP A 50 1.56 -13.44 -10.63
C TRP A 50 2.30 -14.69 -10.15
N LEU A 51 3.10 -14.57 -9.07
CA LEU A 51 3.88 -15.69 -8.53
C LEU A 51 2.97 -16.86 -8.08
N LEU A 52 1.90 -16.58 -7.32
CA LEU A 52 0.96 -17.62 -6.88
C LEU A 52 0.27 -18.31 -8.05
N ASN A 53 -0.12 -17.52 -9.06
CA ASN A 53 -0.72 -18.12 -10.26
C ASN A 53 0.30 -19.00 -11.02
N ALA A 54 1.54 -18.56 -11.17
CA ALA A 54 2.63 -19.34 -11.79
C ALA A 54 2.99 -20.60 -11.00
N LEU A 55 2.73 -20.62 -9.67
CA LEU A 55 2.89 -21.79 -8.81
C LEU A 55 1.67 -22.74 -8.82
N GLY A 56 0.63 -22.42 -9.61
CA GLY A 56 -0.61 -23.19 -9.69
C GLY A 56 -1.45 -23.13 -8.42
N ALA A 57 -1.30 -22.10 -7.61
CA ALA A 57 -2.12 -21.92 -6.42
C ALA A 57 -3.57 -21.59 -6.79
N PRO A 58 -4.57 -22.12 -6.07
CA PRO A 58 -5.98 -21.78 -6.26
C PRO A 58 -6.22 -20.27 -6.25
N ALA A 59 -7.10 -19.77 -7.12
CA ALA A 59 -7.43 -18.35 -7.27
C ALA A 59 -7.83 -17.67 -5.95
N ALA A 60 -8.42 -18.42 -5.01
CA ALA A 60 -8.77 -17.92 -3.68
C ALA A 60 -7.55 -17.37 -2.91
N PHE A 61 -6.36 -17.99 -3.03
CA PHE A 61 -5.14 -17.46 -2.41
C PHE A 61 -4.63 -16.20 -3.11
N VAL A 62 -4.70 -16.16 -4.44
CA VAL A 62 -4.30 -14.98 -5.23
C VAL A 62 -5.15 -13.77 -4.83
N THR A 63 -6.46 -13.95 -4.73
CA THR A 63 -7.41 -12.88 -4.36
C THR A 63 -7.36 -12.51 -2.89
N ALA A 64 -6.85 -13.39 -2.00
CA ALA A 64 -6.64 -13.12 -0.58
C ALA A 64 -5.42 -12.24 -0.28
N LEU A 65 -4.43 -12.14 -1.19
CA LEU A 65 -3.18 -11.40 -0.95
C LEU A 65 -3.41 -9.94 -0.55
N VAL A 66 -4.24 -9.21 -1.30
CA VAL A 66 -4.49 -7.79 -1.05
C VAL A 66 -5.27 -7.57 0.26
N PRO A 67 -6.38 -8.28 0.53
CA PRO A 67 -7.05 -8.22 1.82
C PRO A 67 -6.11 -8.49 3.00
N ILE A 68 -5.28 -9.53 2.94
CA ILE A 68 -4.32 -9.87 3.99
C ILE A 68 -3.34 -8.71 4.20
N ARG A 69 -2.75 -8.18 3.12
CA ARG A 69 -1.74 -7.12 3.18
C ARG A 69 -2.29 -5.81 3.70
N GLU A 70 -3.43 -5.36 3.17
CA GLU A 70 -4.02 -4.07 3.51
C GLU A 70 -4.72 -4.11 4.88
N ALA A 71 -5.55 -5.13 5.15
CA ALA A 71 -6.22 -5.24 6.44
C ALA A 71 -5.25 -5.52 7.58
N GLY A 72 -4.26 -6.40 7.38
CA GLY A 72 -3.23 -6.69 8.36
C GLY A 72 -2.40 -5.45 8.73
N ALA A 73 -2.21 -4.51 7.79
CA ALA A 73 -1.55 -3.25 8.05
C ALA A 73 -2.43 -2.21 8.78
N LEU A 74 -3.77 -2.33 8.72
CA LEU A 74 -4.71 -1.35 9.29
C LEU A 74 -5.30 -1.78 10.63
N LEU A 75 -5.69 -3.04 10.77
CA LEU A 75 -6.41 -3.54 11.95
C LEU A 75 -5.65 -3.39 13.27
N PRO A 76 -4.34 -3.73 13.37
CA PRO A 76 -3.64 -3.68 14.64
C PRO A 76 -3.16 -2.27 15.03
N GLN A 77 -3.38 -1.23 14.19
CA GLN A 77 -2.82 0.10 14.41
C GLN A 77 -3.22 0.72 15.75
N MET A 78 -4.47 0.51 16.19
CA MET A 78 -4.92 1.03 17.51
C MET A 78 -4.14 0.40 18.66
N LEU A 79 -3.99 -0.92 18.65
CA LEU A 79 -3.24 -1.67 19.67
C LEU A 79 -1.75 -1.30 19.65
N LEU A 80 -1.17 -1.22 18.44
CA LEU A 80 0.23 -0.85 18.26
C LEU A 80 0.51 0.59 18.66
N ALA A 81 -0.41 1.52 18.40
CA ALA A 81 -0.28 2.91 18.85
C ALA A 81 -0.32 3.03 20.39
N ALA A 82 -1.18 2.27 21.06
CA ALA A 82 -1.19 2.18 22.51
C ALA A 82 0.14 1.59 23.01
N ARG A 83 0.60 0.48 22.43
CA ARG A 83 1.88 -0.13 22.81
C ARG A 83 3.08 0.79 22.54
N LEU A 84 3.05 1.58 21.46
CA LEU A 84 4.12 2.53 21.14
C LEU A 84 4.35 3.55 22.26
N LYS A 85 3.29 4.02 22.91
CA LYS A 85 3.35 5.00 24.00
C LYS A 85 4.04 4.47 25.25
N THR A 86 4.10 3.15 25.43
CA THR A 86 4.83 2.50 26.54
C THR A 86 6.34 2.34 26.29
N LEU A 87 6.84 2.81 25.13
CA LEU A 87 8.26 2.69 24.75
C LEU A 87 8.97 4.04 24.85
N ALA A 88 10.07 4.08 25.59
CA ALA A 88 10.95 5.26 25.66
C ALA A 88 11.62 5.57 24.32
N HIS A 89 12.06 4.55 23.60
CA HIS A 89 12.65 4.67 22.26
C HIS A 89 11.78 3.95 21.24
N ARG A 90 11.03 4.70 20.45
CA ARG A 90 10.03 4.20 19.50
C ARG A 90 10.65 3.62 18.23
N LYS A 91 11.92 3.94 17.94
CA LYS A 91 12.69 3.37 16.82
C LYS A 91 12.77 1.84 16.87
N TRP A 92 12.77 1.25 18.07
CA TRP A 92 12.85 -0.21 18.21
C TRP A 92 11.61 -0.93 17.70
N MET A 93 10.43 -0.32 17.79
CA MET A 93 9.23 -0.88 17.19
C MET A 93 9.32 -0.87 15.65
N TRP A 94 9.87 0.21 15.07
CA TRP A 94 10.09 0.28 13.62
C TRP A 94 11.15 -0.72 13.16
N ALA A 95 12.30 -0.76 13.81
CA ALA A 95 13.39 -1.64 13.46
C ALA A 95 12.99 -3.12 13.59
N GLY A 96 12.34 -3.51 14.69
CA GLY A 96 11.81 -4.87 14.87
C GLY A 96 10.74 -5.23 13.83
N GLY A 97 9.83 -4.30 13.53
CA GLY A 97 8.85 -4.46 12.46
C GLY A 97 9.50 -4.64 11.09
N SER A 98 10.55 -3.88 10.77
CA SER A 98 11.28 -4.01 9.51
C SER A 98 12.00 -5.37 9.40
N VAL A 99 12.66 -5.81 10.47
CA VAL A 99 13.29 -7.13 10.51
C VAL A 99 12.26 -8.25 10.33
N LEU A 100 11.12 -8.18 10.99
CA LEU A 100 10.05 -9.18 10.84
C LEU A 100 9.47 -9.18 9.43
N GLN A 101 9.31 -8.02 8.77
CA GLN A 101 8.96 -7.95 7.34
C GLN A 101 10.01 -8.65 6.48
N GLY A 102 11.30 -8.42 6.74
CA GLY A 102 12.40 -9.07 6.01
C GLY A 102 12.37 -10.58 6.13
N LEU A 103 12.23 -11.11 7.35
CA LEU A 103 12.12 -12.55 7.59
C LEU A 103 10.89 -13.16 6.91
N ALA A 104 9.74 -12.47 6.97
CA ALA A 104 8.52 -12.92 6.30
C ALA A 104 8.68 -12.94 4.77
N ALA A 105 9.33 -11.93 4.18
CA ALA A 105 9.61 -11.90 2.74
C ALA A 105 10.57 -13.02 2.31
N LEU A 106 11.60 -13.31 3.09
CA LEU A 106 12.46 -14.49 2.85
C LEU A 106 11.67 -15.79 2.97
N GLY A 107 10.72 -15.87 3.91
CA GLY A 107 9.78 -16.99 4.02
C GLY A 107 8.90 -17.14 2.77
N ILE A 108 8.42 -16.04 2.18
CA ILE A 108 7.68 -16.05 0.91
C ILE A 108 8.57 -16.58 -0.22
N ALA A 109 9.80 -16.07 -0.33
CA ALA A 109 10.75 -16.53 -1.35
C ALA A 109 11.06 -18.02 -1.21
N ALA A 110 11.35 -18.48 0.00
CA ALA A 110 11.58 -19.91 0.30
C ALA A 110 10.37 -20.77 -0.05
N SER A 111 9.16 -20.31 0.27
CA SER A 111 7.91 -20.99 -0.09
C SER A 111 7.71 -21.09 -1.60
N GLY A 112 8.08 -20.05 -2.35
CA GLY A 112 8.04 -20.04 -3.82
C GLY A 112 9.03 -20.99 -4.49
N LEU A 113 10.08 -21.40 -3.78
CA LEU A 113 11.04 -22.42 -4.24
C LEU A 113 10.62 -23.84 -3.83
N ALA A 114 10.01 -23.99 -2.63
CA ALA A 114 9.78 -25.29 -2.01
C ALA A 114 8.40 -25.89 -2.30
N PHE A 115 7.40 -25.07 -2.60
CA PHE A 115 6.00 -25.49 -2.68
C PHE A 115 5.34 -25.07 -3.99
N GLU A 116 4.31 -25.84 -4.36
CA GLU A 116 3.40 -25.57 -5.49
C GLU A 116 1.94 -25.74 -5.05
N GLY A 117 1.00 -25.25 -5.87
CA GLY A 117 -0.43 -25.43 -5.67
C GLY A 117 -0.92 -24.85 -4.33
N TRP A 118 -1.71 -25.64 -3.63
CA TRP A 118 -2.36 -25.24 -2.38
C TRP A 118 -1.38 -24.92 -1.25
N LEU A 119 -0.28 -25.69 -1.12
CA LEU A 119 0.74 -25.47 -0.10
C LEU A 119 1.47 -24.14 -0.31
N ALA A 120 1.83 -23.80 -1.55
CA ALA A 120 2.40 -22.49 -1.88
C ALA A 120 1.45 -21.36 -1.50
N GLY A 121 0.16 -21.48 -1.85
CA GLY A 121 -0.87 -20.54 -1.50
C GLY A 121 -0.96 -20.28 0.01
N LEU A 122 -1.06 -21.35 0.80
CA LEU A 122 -1.15 -21.25 2.26
C LEU A 122 0.10 -20.63 2.88
N ALA A 123 1.28 -21.11 2.51
CA ALA A 123 2.56 -20.68 3.09
C ALA A 123 2.84 -19.20 2.78
N ILE A 124 2.62 -18.76 1.52
CA ILE A 124 2.81 -17.37 1.09
C ILE A 124 1.80 -16.45 1.76
N CYS A 125 0.52 -16.82 1.84
CA CYS A 125 -0.50 -16.02 2.53
C CYS A 125 -0.21 -15.90 4.03
N ALA A 126 0.24 -16.97 4.69
CA ALA A 126 0.62 -16.93 6.11
C ALA A 126 1.82 -16.01 6.36
N ALA A 127 2.87 -16.12 5.54
CA ALA A 127 4.03 -15.23 5.63
C ALA A 127 3.66 -13.77 5.33
N LEU A 128 2.79 -13.53 4.34
CA LEU A 128 2.28 -12.20 4.02
C LEU A 128 1.45 -11.60 5.18
N ALA A 129 0.70 -12.41 5.91
CA ALA A 129 -0.03 -11.96 7.10
C ALA A 129 0.94 -11.46 8.19
N VAL A 130 2.04 -12.18 8.44
CA VAL A 130 3.10 -11.76 9.37
C VAL A 130 3.73 -10.44 8.88
N LEU A 131 4.04 -10.35 7.59
CA LEU A 131 4.60 -9.14 6.97
C LEU A 131 3.66 -7.94 7.14
N ALA A 132 2.35 -8.13 6.94
CA ALA A 132 1.36 -7.07 7.06
C ALA A 132 1.21 -6.55 8.50
N LEU A 133 1.20 -7.45 9.49
CA LEU A 133 1.19 -7.08 10.92
C LEU A 133 2.47 -6.31 11.30
N ALA A 134 3.62 -6.77 10.84
CA ALA A 134 4.91 -6.09 11.05
C ALA A 134 4.94 -4.70 10.40
N ARG A 135 4.33 -4.56 9.23
CA ARG A 135 4.17 -3.27 8.53
C ARG A 135 3.33 -2.28 9.35
N ALA A 136 2.29 -2.73 10.03
CA ALA A 136 1.49 -1.87 10.90
C ALA A 136 2.36 -1.24 12.01
N ALA A 137 3.27 -2.01 12.61
CA ALA A 137 4.20 -1.51 13.63
C ALA A 137 5.13 -0.42 13.06
N CYS A 138 5.70 -0.64 11.87
CA CYS A 138 6.50 0.37 11.18
C CYS A 138 5.69 1.63 10.86
N SER A 139 4.46 1.48 10.37
CA SER A 139 3.60 2.60 9.98
C SER A 139 3.23 3.51 11.17
N VAL A 140 2.95 2.92 12.32
CA VAL A 140 2.59 3.66 13.55
C VAL A 140 3.80 4.36 14.15
N SER A 141 4.96 3.68 14.23
CA SER A 141 6.15 4.21 14.90
C SER A 141 6.91 5.24 14.06
N PHE A 142 6.87 5.15 12.73
CA PHE A 142 7.65 6.01 11.83
C PHE A 142 7.42 7.50 12.06
N LYS A 143 6.15 7.93 12.08
CA LYS A 143 5.80 9.36 12.23
C LYS A 143 6.28 9.94 13.55
N GLU A 144 6.28 9.15 14.59
CA GLU A 144 6.74 9.54 15.92
C GLU A 144 8.26 9.70 15.98
N VAL A 145 9.00 8.75 15.38
CA VAL A 145 10.46 8.81 15.31
C VAL A 145 10.89 9.99 14.45
N GLN A 146 10.36 10.11 13.22
CA GLN A 146 10.67 11.21 12.32
C GLN A 146 10.32 12.57 12.94
N GLY A 147 9.22 12.62 13.73
CA GLY A 147 8.81 13.82 14.45
C GLY A 147 9.85 14.35 15.44
N LYS A 148 10.73 13.47 15.98
CA LYS A 148 11.76 13.78 16.96
C LYS A 148 13.16 13.92 16.37
N THR A 149 13.39 13.33 15.22
CA THR A 149 14.72 13.22 14.61
C THR A 149 14.94 14.21 13.48
N ILE A 150 13.86 14.69 12.85
CA ILE A 150 13.91 15.57 11.67
C ILE A 150 13.01 16.80 11.87
N ALA A 151 13.53 17.98 11.58
CA ALA A 151 12.79 19.24 11.62
C ALA A 151 11.58 19.20 10.68
N LYS A 152 10.47 19.82 11.09
CA LYS A 152 9.19 19.80 10.36
C LYS A 152 9.31 20.19 8.89
N THR A 153 10.15 21.15 8.56
CA THR A 153 10.39 21.68 7.21
C THR A 153 11.09 20.69 6.28
N ARG A 154 11.80 19.69 6.82
CA ARG A 154 12.63 18.74 6.05
C ARG A 154 12.03 17.34 5.93
N ARG A 155 10.98 17.00 6.71
CA ARG A 155 10.35 15.67 6.70
C ARG A 155 9.79 15.27 5.33
N GLY A 156 9.22 16.25 4.60
CA GLY A 156 8.74 16.06 3.24
C GLY A 156 9.84 15.68 2.26
N ALA A 157 11.00 16.34 2.35
CA ALA A 157 12.15 16.05 1.51
C ALA A 157 12.70 14.61 1.75
N VAL A 158 12.81 14.18 3.03
CA VAL A 158 13.22 12.82 3.40
C VAL A 158 12.30 11.77 2.78
N THR A 159 10.99 11.91 2.96
CA THR A 159 10.02 10.94 2.45
C THR A 159 9.88 10.99 0.92
N GLY A 160 9.98 12.19 0.34
CA GLY A 160 9.90 12.41 -1.10
C GLY A 160 11.08 11.77 -1.83
N LEU A 161 12.32 12.01 -1.37
CA LEU A 161 13.52 11.43 -1.96
C LEU A 161 13.51 9.89 -1.87
N ALA A 162 13.13 9.34 -0.70
CA ALA A 162 13.00 7.90 -0.54
C ALA A 162 11.98 7.29 -1.52
N SER A 163 10.87 7.99 -1.78
CA SER A 163 9.86 7.56 -2.76
C SER A 163 10.39 7.62 -4.19
N SER A 164 11.13 8.68 -4.55
CA SER A 164 11.72 8.84 -5.88
C SER A 164 12.74 7.73 -6.19
N LEU A 165 13.64 7.44 -5.23
CA LEU A 165 14.62 6.36 -5.37
C LEU A 165 13.95 5.00 -5.53
N ALA A 166 12.90 4.74 -4.76
CA ALA A 166 12.13 3.51 -4.88
C ALA A 166 11.42 3.39 -6.22
N SER A 167 10.82 4.48 -6.72
CA SER A 167 10.16 4.48 -8.03
C SER A 167 11.12 4.15 -9.16
N VAL A 168 12.34 4.70 -9.13
CA VAL A 168 13.39 4.35 -10.10
C VAL A 168 13.73 2.87 -10.05
N ALA A 169 13.92 2.31 -8.85
CA ALA A 169 14.24 0.89 -8.69
C ALA A 169 13.11 -0.03 -9.20
N VAL A 170 11.84 0.32 -8.93
CA VAL A 170 10.68 -0.46 -9.41
C VAL A 170 10.55 -0.37 -10.93
N VAL A 171 10.79 0.81 -11.53
CA VAL A 171 10.78 0.97 -12.99
C VAL A 171 11.91 0.15 -13.63
N LEU A 172 13.11 0.15 -13.05
CA LEU A 172 14.22 -0.70 -13.51
C LEU A 172 13.86 -2.19 -13.43
N PHE A 173 13.25 -2.62 -12.35
CA PHE A 173 12.78 -4.00 -12.21
C PHE A 173 11.73 -4.35 -13.28
N ALA A 174 10.76 -3.48 -13.51
CA ALA A 174 9.76 -3.65 -14.57
C ALA A 174 10.42 -3.72 -15.97
N ALA A 175 11.41 -2.86 -16.25
CA ALA A 175 12.15 -2.85 -17.51
C ALA A 175 12.96 -4.14 -17.71
N LEU A 176 13.59 -4.68 -16.65
CA LEU A 176 14.30 -5.96 -16.70
C LEU A 176 13.35 -7.13 -17.01
N LEU A 177 12.15 -7.14 -16.46
CA LEU A 177 11.13 -8.15 -16.79
C LEU A 177 10.66 -8.01 -18.27
N LEU A 178 10.48 -6.77 -18.74
CA LEU A 178 10.08 -6.49 -20.13
C LEU A 178 11.15 -6.84 -21.15
N SER A 179 12.43 -6.65 -20.82
CA SER A 179 13.56 -6.90 -21.72
C SER A 179 13.76 -8.38 -22.06
N GLY A 180 13.11 -9.29 -21.32
CA GLY A 180 13.31 -10.71 -21.48
C GLY A 180 14.61 -11.26 -20.87
N LEU A 181 15.40 -10.41 -20.19
CA LEU A 181 16.63 -10.85 -19.47
C LEU A 181 16.31 -11.70 -18.26
N LEU A 182 15.11 -11.53 -17.67
CA LEU A 182 14.60 -12.29 -16.55
C LEU A 182 13.36 -13.05 -17.01
N GLN A 183 13.50 -14.29 -17.48
CA GLN A 183 12.43 -15.04 -18.12
C GLN A 183 11.92 -16.26 -17.34
N ASP A 184 12.32 -16.40 -16.09
CA ASP A 184 11.88 -17.50 -15.24
C ASP A 184 11.25 -17.02 -13.92
N ARG A 185 10.46 -17.89 -13.28
CA ARG A 185 9.88 -17.59 -11.97
C ARG A 185 10.94 -17.35 -10.89
N GLY A 186 12.15 -17.89 -11.08
CA GLY A 186 13.29 -17.69 -10.19
C GLY A 186 13.67 -16.23 -10.07
N ALA A 187 13.54 -15.45 -11.15
CA ALA A 187 13.80 -14.01 -11.13
C ALA A 187 12.84 -13.28 -10.17
N VAL A 188 11.56 -13.64 -10.16
CA VAL A 188 10.57 -13.06 -9.23
C VAL A 188 10.88 -13.50 -7.80
N VAL A 189 11.23 -14.76 -7.57
CA VAL A 189 11.62 -15.26 -6.24
C VAL A 189 12.87 -14.55 -5.73
N ILE A 190 13.87 -14.30 -6.59
CA ILE A 190 15.08 -13.54 -6.24
C ILE A 190 14.70 -12.09 -5.90
N ALA A 191 13.80 -11.45 -6.64
CA ALA A 191 13.33 -10.10 -6.31
C ALA A 191 12.65 -10.05 -4.94
N VAL A 192 11.82 -11.04 -4.60
CA VAL A 192 11.18 -11.16 -3.28
C VAL A 192 12.23 -11.41 -2.19
N ALA A 193 13.23 -12.25 -2.43
CA ALA A 193 14.33 -12.46 -1.49
C ALA A 193 15.15 -11.17 -1.27
N LEU A 194 15.45 -10.42 -2.35
CA LEU A 194 16.11 -9.12 -2.28
C LEU A 194 15.29 -8.14 -1.43
N ALA A 195 13.96 -8.10 -1.60
CA ALA A 195 13.09 -7.30 -0.75
C ALA A 195 13.25 -7.66 0.73
N GLY A 196 13.35 -8.96 1.04
CA GLY A 196 13.60 -9.44 2.40
C GLY A 196 14.92 -8.91 2.97
N VAL A 197 16.01 -9.03 2.20
CA VAL A 197 17.33 -8.52 2.60
C VAL A 197 17.30 -7.00 2.81
N LEU A 198 16.68 -6.25 1.92
CA LEU A 198 16.55 -4.79 2.04
C LEU A 198 15.79 -4.38 3.31
N TRP A 199 14.74 -5.09 3.72
CA TRP A 199 14.05 -4.82 4.99
C TRP A 199 14.92 -5.14 6.21
N LEU A 200 15.72 -6.21 6.17
CA LEU A 200 16.67 -6.52 7.25
C LEU A 200 17.71 -5.41 7.39
N LEU A 201 18.29 -4.95 6.28
CA LEU A 201 19.25 -3.84 6.25
C LEU A 201 18.60 -2.53 6.70
N ALA A 202 17.38 -2.24 6.27
CA ALA A 202 16.63 -1.07 6.71
C ALA A 202 16.38 -1.09 8.21
N GLY A 203 16.00 -2.23 8.80
CA GLY A 203 15.82 -2.39 10.23
C GLY A 203 17.11 -2.17 11.01
N ALA A 204 18.21 -2.77 10.55
CA ALA A 204 19.54 -2.58 11.14
C ALA A 204 19.97 -1.11 11.08
N LEU A 205 19.83 -0.45 9.93
CA LEU A 205 20.19 0.95 9.76
C LEU A 205 19.33 1.87 10.63
N PHE A 206 18.01 1.68 10.67
CA PHE A 206 17.08 2.50 11.45
C PHE A 206 17.32 2.37 12.96
N SER A 207 17.75 1.21 13.43
CA SER A 207 18.10 0.98 14.84
C SER A 207 19.23 1.90 15.32
N THR A 208 20.09 2.36 14.40
CA THR A 208 21.24 3.25 14.70
C THR A 208 20.86 4.73 14.82
N LEU A 209 19.57 5.11 14.61
CA LEU A 209 19.13 6.50 14.77
C LEU A 209 19.35 7.00 16.20
N SER A 210 19.74 8.26 16.32
CA SER A 210 19.84 8.94 17.60
C SER A 210 18.49 9.55 17.98
N GLU A 211 17.59 8.75 18.56
CA GLU A 211 16.27 9.19 19.00
C GLU A 211 16.29 9.66 20.47
N PRO A 212 15.75 10.86 20.81
CA PRO A 212 15.53 11.26 22.20
C PRO A 212 14.48 10.35 22.87
N ALA A 213 14.69 10.05 24.16
CA ALA A 213 13.71 9.30 24.94
C ALA A 213 12.38 10.05 25.00
N SER A 214 11.27 9.32 24.93
CA SER A 214 9.92 9.82 25.13
C SER A 214 9.49 9.61 26.56
N GLU A 215 8.53 10.40 27.02
CA GLU A 215 7.74 10.05 28.19
C GLU A 215 6.97 8.74 27.95
N VAL A 216 6.99 7.88 28.93
CA VAL A 216 6.32 6.58 28.90
C VAL A 216 4.96 6.72 29.57
N GLU A 217 3.90 6.37 28.85
CA GLU A 217 2.54 6.34 29.41
C GLU A 217 2.23 4.92 29.92
N ASP A 218 1.73 4.81 31.14
CA ASP A 218 1.25 3.55 31.67
C ASP A 218 -0.12 3.20 31.08
N ALA A 219 -0.16 2.13 30.28
CA ALA A 219 -1.35 1.50 29.70
C ALA A 219 -2.38 2.49 29.10
N PRO A 220 -2.06 3.22 28.03
CA PRO A 220 -3.01 4.12 27.40
C PRO A 220 -4.23 3.34 26.89
N GLY A 221 -5.44 3.83 27.24
CA GLY A 221 -6.71 3.22 26.84
C GLY A 221 -6.89 3.23 25.32
N LEU A 222 -7.60 2.23 24.79
CA LEU A 222 -7.99 2.21 23.39
C LEU A 222 -9.06 3.28 23.12
N PRO A 223 -9.00 3.97 21.98
CA PRO A 223 -10.06 4.90 21.58
C PRO A 223 -11.44 4.22 21.58
N PRO A 224 -12.50 4.86 22.11
CA PRO A 224 -13.83 4.29 22.17
C PRO A 224 -14.47 4.27 20.77
N LEU A 225 -14.21 3.20 20.00
CA LEU A 225 -14.65 3.01 18.62
C LEU A 225 -16.15 3.26 18.46
N ARG A 226 -16.97 2.56 19.29
CA ARG A 226 -18.44 2.62 19.19
C ARG A 226 -18.99 4.01 19.49
N LYS A 227 -18.42 4.69 20.50
CA LYS A 227 -18.81 6.04 20.88
C LYS A 227 -18.47 7.05 19.78
N THR A 228 -17.23 7.01 19.24
CA THR A 228 -16.80 7.90 18.16
C THR A 228 -17.66 7.75 16.90
N LEU A 229 -18.05 6.53 16.55
CA LEU A 229 -18.94 6.27 15.40
C LEU A 229 -20.37 6.72 15.67
N ALA A 230 -20.87 6.62 16.91
CA ALA A 230 -22.23 7.02 17.25
C ALA A 230 -22.40 8.56 17.24
N GLU A 231 -21.39 9.27 17.65
CA GLU A 231 -21.42 10.73 17.83
C GLU A 231 -21.26 11.51 16.50
N ASP A 232 -20.61 10.93 15.46
CA ASP A 232 -20.31 11.65 14.22
C ASP A 232 -20.89 10.96 12.98
N PRO A 233 -22.01 11.48 12.42
CA PRO A 233 -22.61 10.97 11.21
C PRO A 233 -21.75 11.21 9.95
N ASP A 234 -20.93 12.28 9.90
CA ASP A 234 -20.07 12.57 8.75
C ASP A 234 -18.91 11.57 8.70
N LEU A 235 -18.35 11.18 9.85
CA LEU A 235 -17.36 10.11 9.93
C LEU A 235 -17.95 8.76 9.45
N ARG A 236 -19.18 8.43 9.83
CA ARG A 236 -19.84 7.21 9.34
C ARG A 236 -20.02 7.21 7.82
N ARG A 237 -20.49 8.33 7.25
CA ARG A 237 -20.63 8.48 5.79
C ARG A 237 -19.30 8.35 5.08
N PHE A 238 -18.27 9.02 5.59
CA PHE A 238 -16.92 8.90 5.05
C PHE A 238 -16.39 7.46 5.07
N ILE A 239 -16.58 6.74 6.18
CA ILE A 239 -16.19 5.32 6.28
C ILE A 239 -16.98 4.47 5.29
N ALA A 240 -18.28 4.73 5.11
CA ALA A 240 -19.10 4.02 4.13
C ALA A 240 -18.62 4.25 2.69
N VAL A 241 -18.36 5.51 2.30
CA VAL A 241 -17.78 5.84 0.98
C VAL A 241 -16.44 5.14 0.79
N ARG A 242 -15.53 5.29 1.76
CA ARG A 242 -14.21 4.68 1.70
C ARG A 242 -14.30 3.14 1.65
N GLY A 243 -15.25 2.55 2.35
CA GLY A 243 -15.53 1.11 2.33
C GLY A 243 -16.01 0.62 0.97
N LEU A 244 -16.92 1.35 0.32
CA LEU A 244 -17.40 1.04 -1.03
C LEU A 244 -16.33 1.27 -2.11
N LEU A 245 -15.29 2.06 -1.84
CA LEU A 245 -14.16 2.28 -2.74
C LEU A 245 -12.99 1.29 -2.51
N VAL A 246 -13.08 0.39 -1.52
CA VAL A 246 -12.10 -0.68 -1.26
C VAL A 246 -11.84 -1.55 -2.51
N PRO A 247 -12.82 -1.88 -3.37
CA PRO A 247 -12.58 -2.65 -4.58
C PRO A 247 -11.52 -2.07 -5.50
N THR A 248 -11.26 -0.76 -5.49
CA THR A 248 -10.17 -0.14 -6.28
C THR A 248 -8.81 -0.72 -5.92
N ALA A 249 -8.62 -1.14 -4.68
CA ALA A 249 -7.39 -1.79 -4.20
C ALA A 249 -7.42 -3.32 -4.40
N LEU A 250 -8.61 -3.93 -4.38
CA LEU A 250 -8.80 -5.39 -4.45
C LEU A 250 -8.84 -5.93 -5.89
N ALA A 251 -9.17 -5.11 -6.88
CA ALA A 251 -9.38 -5.53 -8.26
C ALA A 251 -8.10 -5.94 -9.05
N PRO A 252 -6.89 -5.39 -8.80
CA PRO A 252 -5.71 -5.74 -9.61
C PRO A 252 -5.41 -7.24 -9.71
N PRO A 253 -5.47 -8.07 -8.65
CA PRO A 253 -5.26 -9.51 -8.75
C PRO A 253 -6.23 -10.21 -9.71
N TYR A 254 -7.47 -9.72 -9.82
CA TYR A 254 -8.47 -10.27 -10.74
C TYR A 254 -8.14 -9.92 -12.19
N ILE A 255 -7.59 -8.73 -12.45
CA ILE A 255 -7.09 -8.38 -13.78
C ILE A 255 -5.94 -9.31 -14.16
N VAL A 256 -5.00 -9.58 -13.23
CA VAL A 256 -3.91 -10.53 -13.46
C VAL A 256 -4.46 -11.91 -13.79
N LEU A 257 -5.42 -12.44 -13.02
CA LEU A 257 -6.05 -13.73 -13.27
C LEU A 257 -6.70 -13.80 -14.65
N LEU A 258 -7.57 -12.83 -14.99
CA LEU A 258 -8.27 -12.81 -16.28
C LEU A 258 -7.33 -12.63 -17.47
N SER A 259 -6.20 -11.94 -17.28
CA SER A 259 -5.20 -11.77 -18.35
C SER A 259 -4.38 -13.04 -18.61
N GLN A 260 -4.40 -14.02 -17.69
CA GLN A 260 -3.60 -15.23 -17.76
C GLN A 260 -4.42 -16.48 -18.13
N GLU A 261 -5.78 -16.39 -18.13
CA GLU A 261 -6.65 -17.54 -18.48
C GLU A 261 -6.42 -18.04 -19.93
N ASP A 262 -6.09 -17.14 -20.87
CA ASP A 262 -5.94 -17.45 -22.30
C ASP A 262 -4.48 -17.46 -22.78
N GLY A 263 -3.48 -17.25 -21.91
CA GLY A 263 -2.10 -17.08 -22.28
C GLY A 263 -1.10 -17.78 -21.36
N GLU A 264 -0.02 -18.24 -21.91
CA GLU A 264 1.17 -18.57 -21.13
C GLU A 264 1.59 -17.29 -20.40
N GLY A 265 1.53 -17.28 -19.05
CA GLY A 265 1.76 -16.11 -18.19
C GLY A 265 3.16 -15.54 -18.37
N LEU A 266 3.35 -14.74 -19.39
CA LEU A 266 4.62 -14.15 -19.78
C LEU A 266 5.08 -13.15 -18.70
N LEU A 267 6.31 -13.29 -18.21
CA LEU A 267 6.95 -12.33 -17.31
C LEU A 267 6.98 -10.91 -17.90
N GLY A 268 7.04 -10.79 -19.25
CA GLY A 268 6.88 -9.51 -19.94
C GLY A 268 5.55 -8.84 -19.64
N GLN A 269 4.46 -9.60 -19.49
CA GLN A 269 3.14 -9.05 -19.13
C GLN A 269 3.15 -8.51 -17.69
N LEU A 270 3.80 -9.19 -16.74
CA LEU A 270 4.01 -8.67 -15.38
C LEU A 270 4.83 -7.37 -15.41
N GLY A 271 5.92 -7.33 -16.18
CA GLY A 271 6.72 -6.12 -16.35
C GLY A 271 5.92 -4.94 -16.91
N ALA A 272 5.07 -5.19 -17.93
CA ALA A 272 4.18 -4.19 -18.50
C ALA A 272 3.14 -3.69 -17.49
N MET A 273 2.56 -4.58 -16.67
CA MET A 273 1.63 -4.21 -15.60
C MET A 273 2.31 -3.39 -14.49
N LEU A 274 3.52 -3.75 -14.09
CA LEU A 274 4.30 -2.99 -13.11
C LEU A 274 4.65 -1.59 -13.64
N LEU A 275 5.07 -1.50 -14.90
CA LEU A 275 5.34 -0.21 -15.54
C LEU A 275 4.07 0.65 -15.63
N ALA A 276 2.94 0.05 -16.04
CA ALA A 276 1.65 0.73 -16.09
C ALA A 276 1.24 1.28 -14.71
N SER A 277 1.41 0.49 -13.64
CA SER A 277 1.14 0.91 -12.27
C SER A 277 2.06 2.05 -11.82
N ALA A 278 3.36 1.97 -12.12
CA ALA A 278 4.33 3.02 -11.79
C ALA A 278 4.02 4.33 -12.53
N LEU A 279 3.72 4.27 -13.83
CA LEU A 279 3.31 5.43 -14.64
C LEU A 279 2.00 6.03 -14.12
N ALA A 280 1.02 5.20 -13.78
CA ALA A 280 -0.23 5.67 -13.18
C ALA A 280 0.01 6.43 -11.87
N SER A 281 0.87 5.90 -10.99
CA SER A 281 1.24 6.56 -9.75
C SER A 281 1.90 7.92 -10.00
N PHE A 282 2.85 7.98 -10.91
CA PHE A 282 3.59 9.21 -11.25
C PHE A 282 2.67 10.29 -11.82
N LEU A 283 1.90 9.96 -12.86
CA LEU A 283 1.04 10.91 -13.57
C LEU A 283 -0.14 11.37 -12.71
N SER A 284 -0.73 10.45 -11.92
CA SER A 284 -1.91 10.75 -11.15
C SER A 284 -1.65 11.52 -9.85
N SER A 285 -0.47 11.39 -9.25
CA SER A 285 -0.16 12.00 -7.95
C SER A 285 -0.31 13.53 -7.95
N TYR A 286 0.24 14.19 -8.97
CA TYR A 286 0.13 15.64 -9.11
C TYR A 286 -1.29 16.09 -9.45
N LEU A 287 -1.95 15.40 -10.38
CA LEU A 287 -3.31 15.73 -10.82
C LEU A 287 -4.31 15.61 -9.66
N TRP A 288 -4.32 14.43 -9.02
CA TRP A 288 -5.26 14.19 -7.92
C TRP A 288 -4.95 15.02 -6.68
N GLY A 289 -3.68 15.34 -6.40
CA GLY A 289 -3.30 16.23 -5.31
C GLY A 289 -3.99 17.61 -5.48
N ARG A 290 -3.79 18.24 -6.62
CA ARG A 290 -4.41 19.55 -6.90
C ARG A 290 -5.94 19.55 -6.95
N LEU A 291 -6.53 18.46 -7.45
CA LEU A 291 -7.98 18.32 -7.48
C LEU A 291 -8.55 18.06 -6.08
N ALA A 292 -7.85 17.26 -5.25
CA ALA A 292 -8.26 16.98 -3.89
C ALA A 292 -8.20 18.23 -2.99
N ASP A 293 -7.24 19.12 -3.21
CA ASP A 293 -7.18 20.44 -2.52
C ASP A 293 -8.36 21.34 -2.85
N ARG A 294 -9.04 21.11 -4.00
CA ARG A 294 -10.25 21.88 -4.38
C ARG A 294 -11.52 21.21 -3.87
N SER A 295 -11.60 19.88 -3.96
CA SER A 295 -12.73 19.10 -3.49
C SER A 295 -12.38 17.61 -3.44
N ALA A 296 -12.00 17.14 -2.26
CA ALA A 296 -11.68 15.72 -2.04
C ALA A 296 -12.89 14.81 -2.29
N ARG A 297 -14.11 15.25 -1.99
CA ARG A 297 -15.34 14.48 -2.30
C ARG A 297 -15.52 14.23 -3.80
N MET A 298 -15.26 15.26 -4.65
CA MET A 298 -15.37 15.11 -6.10
C MET A 298 -14.30 14.18 -6.67
N VAL A 299 -13.09 14.21 -6.09
CA VAL A 299 -12.04 13.26 -6.45
C VAL A 299 -12.43 11.83 -6.06
N LEU A 300 -13.02 11.60 -4.87
CA LEU A 300 -13.53 10.28 -4.48
C LEU A 300 -14.62 9.79 -5.46
N ALA A 301 -15.55 10.68 -5.86
CA ALA A 301 -16.61 10.36 -6.80
C ALA A 301 -16.05 10.00 -8.19
N ALA A 302 -15.18 10.85 -8.74
CA ALA A 302 -14.55 10.61 -10.05
C ALA A 302 -13.70 9.34 -10.05
N ALA A 303 -12.89 9.13 -9.01
CA ALA A 303 -12.06 7.94 -8.88
C ALA A 303 -12.90 6.65 -8.78
N GLY A 304 -14.03 6.67 -8.05
CA GLY A 304 -14.95 5.55 -7.99
C GLY A 304 -15.54 5.20 -9.36
N GLY A 305 -15.97 6.21 -10.13
CA GLY A 305 -16.46 6.06 -11.49
C GLY A 305 -15.40 5.55 -12.46
N CYS A 306 -14.18 6.13 -12.44
CA CYS A 306 -13.05 5.67 -13.26
C CYS A 306 -12.66 4.22 -12.96
N ALA A 307 -12.66 3.83 -11.68
CA ALA A 307 -12.38 2.45 -11.29
C ALA A 307 -13.44 1.48 -11.82
N ALA A 308 -14.72 1.83 -11.67
CA ALA A 308 -15.81 1.02 -12.22
C ALA A 308 -15.69 0.86 -13.74
N LEU A 309 -15.41 1.94 -14.46
CA LEU A 309 -15.19 1.90 -15.92
C LEU A 309 -14.01 1.01 -16.31
N ALA A 310 -12.89 1.10 -15.59
CA ALA A 310 -11.74 0.24 -15.85
C ALA A 310 -12.07 -1.25 -15.65
N MET A 311 -12.81 -1.59 -14.57
CA MET A 311 -13.24 -2.97 -14.33
C MET A 311 -14.24 -3.46 -15.40
N VAL A 312 -15.18 -2.63 -15.81
CA VAL A 312 -16.12 -2.94 -16.92
C VAL A 312 -15.36 -3.12 -18.24
N ALA A 313 -14.34 -2.30 -18.52
CA ALA A 313 -13.53 -2.45 -19.70
C ALA A 313 -12.79 -3.81 -19.71
N MET A 314 -12.24 -4.26 -18.55
CA MET A 314 -11.64 -5.59 -18.45
C MET A 314 -12.65 -6.71 -18.72
N LEU A 315 -13.87 -6.60 -18.19
CA LEU A 315 -14.93 -7.57 -18.44
C LEU A 315 -15.34 -7.61 -19.92
N ALA A 316 -15.44 -6.45 -20.56
CA ALA A 316 -15.74 -6.38 -21.98
C ALA A 316 -14.64 -7.06 -22.84
N LEU A 317 -13.36 -6.83 -22.50
CA LEU A 317 -12.24 -7.50 -23.16
C LEU A 317 -12.24 -9.01 -22.89
N TYR A 318 -12.58 -9.43 -21.70
CA TYR A 318 -12.69 -10.85 -21.33
C TYR A 318 -13.75 -11.57 -22.16
N TRP A 319 -14.97 -11.02 -22.21
CA TRP A 319 -16.06 -11.62 -23.01
C TRP A 319 -15.84 -11.52 -24.52
N ALA A 320 -15.00 -10.58 -24.98
CA ALA A 320 -14.57 -10.51 -26.37
C ALA A 320 -13.42 -11.48 -26.71
N GLY A 321 -12.89 -12.26 -25.74
CA GLY A 321 -11.75 -13.15 -25.92
C GLY A 321 -10.41 -12.40 -26.10
N MET A 322 -10.33 -11.17 -25.63
CA MET A 322 -9.15 -10.28 -25.79
C MET A 322 -8.38 -10.04 -24.49
N ALA A 323 -8.83 -10.60 -23.37
CA ALA A 323 -8.21 -10.38 -22.05
C ALA A 323 -6.76 -10.86 -21.98
N GLY A 324 -6.42 -11.97 -22.66
CA GLY A 324 -5.08 -12.54 -22.74
C GLY A 324 -4.10 -11.78 -23.65
N THR A 325 -4.55 -10.72 -24.36
CA THR A 325 -3.67 -9.93 -25.20
C THR A 325 -2.66 -9.14 -24.37
N VAL A 326 -1.42 -8.96 -24.88
CA VAL A 326 -0.30 -8.34 -24.16
C VAL A 326 -0.62 -6.93 -23.65
N TRP A 327 -1.50 -6.20 -24.32
CA TRP A 327 -1.84 -4.81 -23.97
C TRP A 327 -3.07 -4.66 -23.05
N ALA A 328 -4.00 -5.64 -23.06
CA ALA A 328 -5.30 -5.51 -22.38
C ALA A 328 -5.13 -5.31 -20.85
N GLY A 329 -4.42 -6.22 -20.19
CA GLY A 329 -4.13 -6.13 -18.77
C GLY A 329 -3.43 -4.83 -18.37
N PRO A 330 -2.27 -4.48 -18.99
CA PRO A 330 -1.55 -3.25 -18.67
C PRO A 330 -2.37 -1.96 -18.86
N VAL A 331 -3.13 -1.84 -19.95
CA VAL A 331 -3.94 -0.63 -20.22
C VAL A 331 -5.07 -0.48 -19.23
N VAL A 332 -5.81 -1.55 -18.96
CA VAL A 332 -6.89 -1.52 -17.97
C VAL A 332 -6.35 -1.27 -16.57
N LEU A 333 -5.24 -1.93 -16.22
CA LEU A 333 -4.59 -1.73 -14.93
C LEU A 333 -4.11 -0.29 -14.75
N PHE A 334 -3.56 0.34 -15.78
CA PHE A 334 -3.19 1.76 -15.76
C PHE A 334 -4.38 2.62 -15.34
N GLY A 335 -5.53 2.47 -15.99
CA GLY A 335 -6.76 3.21 -15.67
C GLY A 335 -7.24 2.95 -14.23
N LEU A 336 -7.22 1.70 -13.80
CA LEU A 336 -7.59 1.31 -12.43
C LEU A 336 -6.63 1.90 -11.39
N MET A 337 -5.32 1.89 -11.66
CA MET A 337 -4.32 2.43 -10.73
C MET A 337 -4.36 3.96 -10.66
N VAL A 338 -4.68 4.65 -11.76
CA VAL A 338 -4.99 6.10 -11.71
C VAL A 338 -6.14 6.36 -10.75
N ALA A 339 -7.24 5.60 -10.85
CA ALA A 339 -8.37 5.72 -9.95
C ALA A 339 -7.99 5.39 -8.48
N TYR A 340 -7.24 4.31 -8.26
CA TYR A 340 -6.75 3.92 -6.93
C TYR A 340 -5.95 5.05 -6.25
N HIS A 341 -5.03 5.70 -6.97
CA HIS A 341 -4.26 6.82 -6.44
C HIS A 341 -5.15 8.03 -6.13
N GLY A 342 -6.22 8.26 -6.91
CA GLY A 342 -7.24 9.27 -6.62
C GLY A 342 -7.94 9.02 -5.29
N VAL A 343 -8.41 7.79 -5.06
CA VAL A 343 -9.00 7.38 -3.78
C VAL A 343 -7.99 7.52 -2.64
N TRP A 344 -6.74 7.09 -2.85
CA TRP A 344 -5.69 7.14 -1.84
C TRP A 344 -5.39 8.57 -1.39
N GLN A 345 -5.27 9.50 -2.34
CA GLN A 345 -4.99 10.92 -2.07
C GLN A 345 -6.18 11.60 -1.39
N ALA A 346 -7.37 11.51 -2.01
CA ALA A 346 -8.54 12.23 -1.54
C ALA A 346 -9.03 11.78 -0.16
N ARG A 347 -8.92 10.48 0.17
CA ARG A 347 -9.29 9.98 1.50
C ARG A 347 -8.47 10.57 2.62
N SER A 348 -7.17 10.85 2.37
CA SER A 348 -6.28 11.42 3.39
C SER A 348 -6.56 12.91 3.59
N THR A 349 -6.76 13.66 2.51
CA THR A 349 -7.13 15.07 2.54
C THR A 349 -8.47 15.24 3.24
N TYR A 350 -9.51 14.56 2.79
CA TYR A 350 -10.86 14.65 3.37
C TYR A 350 -10.86 14.36 4.89
N LEU A 351 -10.18 13.30 5.34
CA LEU A 351 -10.12 12.95 6.76
C LEU A 351 -9.46 14.04 7.61
N VAL A 352 -8.38 14.65 7.10
CA VAL A 352 -7.65 15.72 7.81
C VAL A 352 -8.50 16.97 7.93
N ASP A 353 -9.27 17.31 6.89
CA ASP A 353 -10.05 18.53 6.81
C ASP A 353 -11.38 18.42 7.57
N MET A 354 -12.00 17.21 7.58
CA MET A 354 -13.24 16.99 8.34
C MET A 354 -13.01 16.85 9.86
N ALA A 355 -11.85 16.33 10.28
CA ALA A 355 -11.63 16.00 11.68
C ALA A 355 -11.14 17.20 12.49
N PRO A 356 -11.72 17.48 13.68
CA PRO A 356 -11.18 18.46 14.63
C PRO A 356 -9.70 18.18 14.92
N LYS A 357 -8.87 19.21 15.03
CA LYS A 357 -7.40 19.07 15.19
C LYS A 357 -7.00 18.09 16.29
N GLU A 358 -7.68 18.18 17.43
CA GLU A 358 -7.43 17.36 18.63
C GLU A 358 -7.90 15.90 18.46
N ALA A 359 -8.85 15.66 17.54
CA ALA A 359 -9.45 14.35 17.33
C ALA A 359 -8.91 13.61 16.08
N ARG A 360 -8.04 14.24 15.27
CA ARG A 360 -7.53 13.67 14.00
C ARG A 360 -6.96 12.27 14.15
N ALA A 361 -6.11 12.05 15.17
CA ALA A 361 -5.51 10.74 15.42
C ALA A 361 -6.56 9.67 15.77
N ARG A 362 -7.57 10.05 16.58
CA ARG A 362 -8.70 9.18 16.95
C ARG A 362 -9.55 8.82 15.73
N TYR A 363 -9.92 9.80 14.90
CA TYR A 363 -10.70 9.59 13.68
C TYR A 363 -9.98 8.70 12.67
N ALA A 364 -8.67 8.96 12.46
CA ALA A 364 -7.85 8.13 11.58
C ALA A 364 -7.76 6.68 12.07
N SER A 365 -7.57 6.48 13.36
CA SER A 365 -7.49 5.15 13.97
C SER A 365 -8.80 4.38 13.85
N VAL A 366 -9.95 5.02 14.17
CA VAL A 366 -11.29 4.45 14.03
C VAL A 366 -11.57 4.11 12.57
N ALA A 367 -11.36 5.05 11.65
CA ALA A 367 -11.57 4.84 10.22
C ALA A 367 -10.70 3.69 9.69
N ASN A 368 -9.42 3.62 10.04
CA ASN A 368 -8.53 2.56 9.57
C ASN A 368 -8.94 1.19 10.09
N THR A 369 -9.35 1.06 11.36
CA THR A 369 -9.85 -0.21 11.90
C THR A 369 -11.11 -0.66 11.17
N MET A 370 -12.08 0.24 10.95
CA MET A 370 -13.30 -0.09 10.19
C MET A 370 -13.01 -0.50 8.75
N ILE A 371 -12.12 0.23 8.08
CA ILE A 371 -11.73 -0.10 6.70
C ILE A 371 -10.95 -1.42 6.65
N GLY A 372 -10.09 -1.71 7.61
CA GLY A 372 -9.43 -3.01 7.71
C GLY A 372 -10.43 -4.16 7.81
N SER A 373 -11.51 -4.01 8.60
CA SER A 373 -12.60 -4.99 8.69
C SER A 373 -13.36 -5.13 7.37
N ILE A 374 -13.69 -4.00 6.72
CA ILE A 374 -14.38 -3.99 5.41
C ILE A 374 -13.51 -4.64 4.33
N LEU A 375 -12.19 -4.40 4.33
CA LEU A 375 -11.24 -5.04 3.42
C LEU A 375 -11.25 -6.56 3.54
N LEU A 376 -11.29 -7.10 4.77
CA LEU A 376 -11.40 -8.54 4.97
C LEU A 376 -12.74 -9.08 4.45
N LEU A 377 -13.85 -8.42 4.76
CA LEU A 377 -15.18 -8.85 4.31
C LEU A 377 -15.28 -8.78 2.77
N ALA A 378 -14.84 -7.70 2.15
CA ALA A 378 -14.82 -7.55 0.69
C ALA A 378 -13.86 -8.56 0.03
N GLY A 379 -12.73 -8.85 0.67
CA GLY A 379 -11.80 -9.89 0.22
C GLY A 379 -12.40 -11.29 0.30
N LEU A 380 -13.08 -11.62 1.40
CA LEU A 380 -13.82 -12.89 1.54
C LEU A 380 -14.92 -13.02 0.49
N PHE A 381 -15.69 -11.94 0.27
CA PHE A 381 -16.71 -11.92 -0.79
C PHE A 381 -16.08 -12.15 -2.17
N GLY A 382 -15.05 -11.37 -2.52
CA GLY A 382 -14.37 -11.53 -3.81
C GLY A 382 -13.72 -12.91 -3.97
N GLY A 383 -13.09 -13.44 -2.92
CA GLY A 383 -12.51 -14.77 -2.89
C GLY A 383 -13.56 -15.87 -3.08
N ALA A 384 -14.70 -15.79 -2.39
CA ALA A 384 -15.81 -16.74 -2.53
C ALA A 384 -16.43 -16.70 -3.93
N VAL A 385 -16.65 -15.51 -4.49
CA VAL A 385 -17.20 -15.37 -5.84
C VAL A 385 -16.19 -15.80 -6.90
N SER A 386 -14.89 -15.60 -6.69
CA SER A 386 -13.84 -16.00 -7.64
C SER A 386 -13.70 -17.53 -7.77
N THR A 387 -14.18 -18.32 -6.81
CA THR A 387 -14.25 -19.77 -6.96
C THR A 387 -15.24 -20.20 -8.07
N LEU A 388 -16.21 -19.34 -8.38
CA LEU A 388 -17.13 -19.53 -9.51
C LEU A 388 -16.54 -18.91 -10.79
N SER A 389 -16.12 -17.67 -10.72
CA SER A 389 -15.42 -16.94 -11.80
C SER A 389 -14.80 -15.64 -11.29
N ALA A 390 -13.56 -15.36 -11.69
CA ALA A 390 -12.89 -14.08 -11.43
C ALA A 390 -13.66 -12.91 -12.08
N ALA A 391 -14.29 -13.13 -13.23
CA ALA A 391 -15.09 -12.11 -13.93
C ALA A 391 -16.31 -11.67 -13.11
N TRP A 392 -17.03 -12.58 -12.46
CA TRP A 392 -18.17 -12.23 -11.61
C TRP A 392 -17.75 -11.45 -10.37
N ALA A 393 -16.61 -11.79 -9.77
CA ALA A 393 -16.06 -11.01 -8.65
C ALA A 393 -15.71 -9.58 -9.09
N LEU A 394 -15.07 -9.43 -10.25
CA LEU A 394 -14.73 -8.11 -10.82
C LEU A 394 -15.99 -7.30 -11.16
N ALA A 395 -17.05 -7.95 -11.68
CA ALA A 395 -18.35 -7.30 -11.93
C ALA A 395 -18.97 -6.75 -10.63
N GLY A 396 -18.98 -7.54 -9.57
CA GLY A 396 -19.42 -7.09 -8.24
C GLY A 396 -18.61 -5.90 -7.73
N PHE A 397 -17.29 -5.92 -7.89
CA PHE A 397 -16.43 -4.81 -7.51
C PHE A 397 -16.66 -3.55 -8.34
N ALA A 398 -16.98 -3.67 -9.62
CA ALA A 398 -17.35 -2.54 -10.48
C ALA A 398 -18.61 -1.84 -9.96
N VAL A 399 -19.66 -2.61 -9.63
CA VAL A 399 -20.92 -2.09 -9.07
C VAL A 399 -20.67 -1.40 -7.72
N ILE A 400 -19.91 -2.03 -6.82
CA ILE A 400 -19.60 -1.48 -5.48
C ILE A 400 -18.80 -0.18 -5.63
N SER A 401 -17.82 -0.12 -6.54
CA SER A 401 -17.03 1.08 -6.79
C SER A 401 -17.86 2.22 -7.37
N ALA A 402 -18.77 1.93 -8.31
CA ALA A 402 -19.71 2.91 -8.85
C ALA A 402 -20.64 3.47 -7.75
N ALA A 403 -21.18 2.59 -6.90
CA ALA A 403 -21.99 3.00 -5.76
C ALA A 403 -21.18 3.87 -4.76
N GLY A 404 -19.92 3.53 -4.52
CA GLY A 404 -19.01 4.32 -3.70
C GLY A 404 -18.76 5.70 -4.26
N GLY A 405 -18.53 5.80 -5.59
CA GLY A 405 -18.40 7.07 -6.29
C GLY A 405 -19.67 7.92 -6.22
N ALA A 406 -20.83 7.33 -6.41
CA ALA A 406 -22.11 8.02 -6.29
C ALA A 406 -22.37 8.50 -4.84
N LEU A 407 -22.11 7.65 -3.84
CA LEU A 407 -22.26 8.02 -2.43
C LEU A 407 -21.29 9.14 -2.03
N ALA A 408 -20.09 9.21 -2.63
CA ALA A 408 -19.13 10.27 -2.36
C ALA A 408 -19.68 11.68 -2.65
N LEU A 409 -20.60 11.81 -3.62
CA LEU A 409 -21.27 13.08 -3.92
C LEU A 409 -22.15 13.60 -2.78
N THR A 410 -22.56 12.72 -1.86
CA THR A 410 -23.34 13.09 -0.66
C THR A 410 -22.52 13.54 0.53
N LEU A 411 -21.17 13.43 0.43
CA LEU A 411 -20.27 13.93 1.47
C LEU A 411 -20.34 15.45 1.55
N ARG A 412 -20.13 15.98 2.75
CA ARG A 412 -20.01 17.42 2.97
C ARG A 412 -18.74 17.96 2.29
N GLU A 413 -18.81 19.15 1.71
CA GLU A 413 -17.63 19.90 1.26
C GLU A 413 -16.88 20.43 2.49
N VAL A 414 -15.63 20.01 2.67
CA VAL A 414 -14.84 20.37 3.87
C VAL A 414 -13.70 21.32 3.57
N GLU A 415 -13.34 21.51 2.28
CA GLU A 415 -12.23 22.35 1.84
C GLU A 415 -12.61 23.84 1.74
N ARG A 416 -13.90 24.19 1.85
CA ARG A 416 -14.43 25.55 1.74
C ARG A 416 -14.91 26.14 3.06
N GLY A 417 -14.52 25.50 4.18
CA GLY A 417 -14.92 25.92 5.52
C GLY A 417 -13.85 26.64 6.30
#